data_e5f4e1e3ab2375d12e187f0fe15882dc
#
_entry.id   e5f4e1e3ab2375d12e187f0fe15882dc
#
_cell.length_a   1.000
_cell.length_b   1.000
_cell.length_c   1.000
_cell.angle_alpha   90.00
_cell.angle_beta   90.00
_cell.angle_gamma   90.00
#
_symmetry.space_group_name_H-M   'P 1'
#
loop_
_entity.id
_entity.type
_entity.pdbx_description
1 polymer ?
#
loop_
_entity_poly.entity_id
_entity_poly.type
_entity_poly.pdbx_seq_one_letter_code
_entity_poly.pdbx_strand_id
1 'polypeptide(L)'
;HRRTVATAKDIASVAVVKLGSGVNLLGYYMYHGGTNPKGKFSTLEESKETGYPNNVSVLSYDFRAPIRQFGQISDTYKEIKLLALFVKDFGEDLAVLPAEIDPVGVNPEDMHTLRLSWRHDDNHGYVFFNNYQRKRRMDEHNSVTLEGRYKEAPVEFTKLDLPSGSYGFFPYHFREGDSELISANATPLCRLRGEDGTICVVF
;
A
#
# COMPACT_ATOMS: atom_id res chain seq x y z
N HIS A 1 -15.74 22.37 -12.26
CA HIS A 1 -15.32 21.03 -11.81
C HIS A 1 -13.86 21.07 -11.37
N ARG A 2 -13.54 20.55 -10.19
CA ARG A 2 -12.18 20.44 -9.69
C ARG A 2 -11.73 19.00 -9.78
N ARG A 3 -10.49 18.75 -10.21
CA ARG A 3 -9.89 17.43 -10.12
C ARG A 3 -9.91 16.95 -8.67
N THR A 4 -10.22 15.68 -8.48
CA THR A 4 -10.22 15.06 -7.16
C THR A 4 -8.85 15.18 -6.53
N VAL A 5 -8.79 15.70 -5.30
CA VAL A 5 -7.56 15.75 -4.52
C VAL A 5 -7.43 14.43 -3.77
N ALA A 6 -6.42 13.64 -4.13
CA ALA A 6 -5.98 12.47 -3.38
C ALA A 6 -4.77 12.84 -2.51
N THR A 7 -4.73 12.37 -1.27
CA THR A 7 -3.58 12.51 -0.38
C THR A 7 -2.57 11.40 -0.62
N ALA A 8 -1.37 11.53 -0.07
CA ALA A 8 -0.37 10.46 -0.11
C ALA A 8 -0.89 9.17 0.54
N LYS A 9 -1.61 9.29 1.66
CA LYS A 9 -2.25 8.16 2.35
C LYS A 9 -3.33 7.48 1.51
N ASP A 10 -4.12 8.24 0.73
CA ASP A 10 -5.11 7.65 -0.20
C ASP A 10 -4.43 6.69 -1.19
N ILE A 11 -3.26 7.07 -1.69
CA ILE A 11 -2.53 6.28 -2.67
C ILE A 11 -1.84 5.08 -2.03
N ALA A 12 -1.16 5.29 -0.91
CA ALA A 12 -0.42 4.23 -0.22
C ALA A 12 -1.35 3.17 0.38
N SER A 13 -2.47 3.56 1.00
CA SER A 13 -3.46 2.61 1.55
C SER A 13 -4.05 1.71 0.46
N VAL A 14 -4.38 2.28 -0.71
CA VAL A 14 -4.87 1.48 -1.85
C VAL A 14 -3.80 0.49 -2.34
N ALA A 15 -2.53 0.88 -2.35
CA ALA A 15 -1.45 -0.02 -2.74
C ALA A 15 -1.30 -1.19 -1.75
N VAL A 16 -1.37 -0.94 -0.44
CA VAL A 16 -1.35 -1.97 0.60
C VAL A 16 -2.55 -2.92 0.46
N VAL A 17 -3.76 -2.38 0.29
CA VAL A 17 -4.98 -3.19 0.08
C VAL A 17 -4.86 -4.07 -1.16
N LYS A 18 -4.36 -3.53 -2.27
CA LYS A 18 -4.15 -4.33 -3.49
C LYS A 18 -3.18 -5.49 -3.28
N LEU A 19 -2.06 -5.26 -2.61
CA LEU A 19 -1.10 -6.33 -2.28
C LEU A 19 -1.77 -7.39 -1.40
N GLY A 20 -2.47 -6.99 -0.33
CA GLY A 20 -3.19 -7.91 0.54
C GLY A 20 -4.30 -8.69 -0.18
N SER A 21 -4.86 -8.14 -1.25
CA SER A 21 -5.90 -8.78 -2.09
C SER A 21 -5.34 -9.64 -3.23
N GLY A 22 -4.05 -9.90 -3.27
CA GLY A 22 -3.46 -10.83 -4.25
C GLY A 22 -2.88 -10.18 -5.51
N VAL A 23 -2.77 -8.86 -5.58
CA VAL A 23 -2.17 -8.18 -6.73
C VAL A 23 -0.66 -8.39 -6.71
N ASN A 24 -0.11 -8.96 -7.80
CA ASN A 24 1.32 -9.19 -8.00
C ASN A 24 1.97 -8.22 -9.01
N LEU A 25 1.18 -7.37 -9.65
CA LEU A 25 1.66 -6.32 -10.54
C LEU A 25 1.08 -4.98 -10.09
N LEU A 26 1.89 -4.17 -9.40
CA LEU A 26 1.51 -2.88 -8.89
C LEU A 26 2.14 -1.77 -9.72
N GLY A 27 1.32 -0.93 -10.33
CA GLY A 27 1.74 0.23 -11.09
C GLY A 27 1.05 1.51 -10.63
N TYR A 28 1.70 2.64 -10.91
CA TYR A 28 1.18 3.97 -10.58
C TYR A 28 0.99 4.79 -11.86
N TYR A 29 -0.18 5.39 -12.01
CA TYR A 29 -0.43 6.36 -13.04
C TYR A 29 -0.68 7.75 -12.41
N MET A 30 0.24 8.68 -12.53
CA MET A 30 1.61 8.71 -13.10
C MET A 30 2.61 8.51 -11.95
N TYR A 31 3.78 7.92 -12.22
CA TYR A 31 4.87 7.89 -11.24
C TYR A 31 5.74 9.14 -11.34
N HIS A 32 6.11 9.53 -12.54
CA HIS A 32 6.79 10.79 -12.85
C HIS A 32 5.86 11.69 -13.65
N GLY A 33 5.73 12.92 -13.22
CA GLY A 33 4.97 13.93 -13.93
C GLY A 33 5.65 14.40 -15.20
N GLY A 34 5.00 15.30 -15.90
CA GLY A 34 5.51 15.87 -17.14
C GLY A 34 4.94 17.25 -17.44
N THR A 35 5.42 17.83 -18.53
CA THR A 35 4.93 19.10 -19.04
C THR A 35 4.31 18.87 -20.42
N ASN A 36 3.05 19.23 -20.59
CA ASN A 36 2.42 19.19 -21.91
C ASN A 36 3.09 20.14 -22.88
N PRO A 37 3.26 19.75 -24.13
CA PRO A 37 3.82 20.65 -25.15
C PRO A 37 2.89 21.85 -25.39
N LYS A 38 3.49 22.99 -25.63
CA LYS A 38 2.78 24.18 -26.11
C LYS A 38 2.53 24.05 -27.61
N GLY A 39 1.26 24.02 -27.99
CA GLY A 39 0.87 24.12 -29.40
C GLY A 39 0.91 25.58 -29.88
N LYS A 40 0.62 25.78 -31.17
CA LYS A 40 0.59 27.11 -31.78
C LYS A 40 -0.49 28.01 -31.17
N PHE A 41 -1.63 27.43 -30.79
CA PHE A 41 -2.79 28.18 -30.33
C PHE A 41 -3.21 27.86 -28.91
N SER A 42 -2.83 26.68 -28.38
CA SER A 42 -3.17 26.24 -27.02
C SER A 42 -2.21 25.16 -26.53
N THR A 43 -2.36 24.73 -25.27
CA THR A 43 -1.75 23.53 -24.74
C THR A 43 -2.64 22.31 -25.04
N LEU A 44 -2.14 21.09 -24.82
CA LEU A 44 -2.93 19.87 -24.92
C LEU A 44 -4.13 19.92 -23.94
N GLU A 45 -5.30 19.57 -24.41
CA GLU A 45 -6.52 19.40 -23.62
C GLU A 45 -6.90 17.93 -23.57
N GLU A 46 -7.08 17.39 -22.38
CA GLU A 46 -7.22 15.95 -22.18
C GLU A 46 -8.45 15.32 -22.81
N SER A 47 -9.50 16.03 -23.01
CA SER A 47 -10.80 15.41 -23.38
C SER A 47 -11.61 16.25 -24.33
N LYS A 48 -10.95 17.08 -25.12
CA LYS A 48 -11.62 18.00 -26.06
C LYS A 48 -12.55 17.28 -27.02
N GLU A 49 -12.07 16.18 -27.61
CA GLU A 49 -12.83 15.42 -28.62
C GLU A 49 -14.00 14.62 -28.03
N THR A 50 -13.92 14.27 -26.75
CA THR A 50 -14.95 13.47 -26.06
C THR A 50 -16.04 14.34 -25.43
N GLY A 51 -15.93 15.68 -25.50
CA GLY A 51 -16.86 16.59 -24.86
C GLY A 51 -16.91 16.50 -23.34
N TYR A 52 -15.86 16.00 -22.71
CA TYR A 52 -15.81 15.86 -21.26
C TYR A 52 -15.87 17.23 -20.55
N PRO A 53 -16.71 17.37 -19.50
CA PRO A 53 -16.99 18.69 -18.91
C PRO A 53 -15.80 19.32 -18.15
N ASN A 54 -14.72 18.59 -17.95
CA ASN A 54 -13.47 19.07 -17.32
C ASN A 54 -12.39 19.44 -18.33
N ASN A 55 -12.78 19.89 -19.50
CA ASN A 55 -11.87 20.30 -20.56
C ASN A 55 -11.09 21.56 -20.15
N VAL A 56 -9.99 21.38 -19.46
CA VAL A 56 -9.10 22.44 -19.00
C VAL A 56 -7.72 22.24 -19.60
N SER A 57 -7.25 23.22 -20.33
CA SER A 57 -5.84 23.25 -20.79
C SER A 57 -4.92 23.28 -19.60
N VAL A 58 -4.09 22.26 -19.45
CA VAL A 58 -3.17 22.12 -18.32
C VAL A 58 -1.75 21.93 -18.84
N LEU A 59 -0.86 22.84 -18.45
CA LEU A 59 0.54 22.73 -18.83
C LEU A 59 1.24 21.61 -18.05
N SER A 60 0.98 21.51 -16.75
CA SER A 60 1.54 20.46 -15.90
C SER A 60 0.76 19.15 -16.02
N TYR A 61 1.46 18.05 -16.22
CA TYR A 61 0.94 16.68 -16.29
C TYR A 61 1.36 15.85 -15.07
N ASP A 62 1.30 16.43 -13.91
CA ASP A 62 1.75 15.79 -12.66
C ASP A 62 0.75 14.81 -12.06
N PHE A 63 -0.53 15.06 -12.17
CA PHE A 63 -1.64 14.26 -11.62
C PHE A 63 -1.53 13.87 -10.14
N ARG A 64 -0.61 13.95 -9.42
CA ARG A 64 -0.21 13.47 -8.10
C ARG A 64 1.01 12.55 -8.17
N ALA A 65 1.72 12.63 -9.28
CA ALA A 65 2.91 11.84 -9.43
C ALA A 65 3.82 11.93 -8.20
N PRO A 66 4.39 10.83 -7.76
CA PRO A 66 5.42 10.81 -6.71
C PRO A 66 6.57 11.78 -7.02
N ILE A 67 7.02 11.80 -8.27
CA ILE A 67 8.01 12.76 -8.77
C ILE A 67 7.31 13.72 -9.73
N ARG A 68 7.38 15.03 -9.45
CA ARG A 68 6.73 16.08 -10.23
C ARG A 68 7.48 16.36 -11.53
N GLN A 69 6.89 17.17 -12.40
CA GLN A 69 7.42 17.50 -13.73
C GLN A 69 8.87 18.03 -13.73
N PHE A 70 9.30 18.71 -12.65
CA PHE A 70 10.66 19.23 -12.51
C PHE A 70 11.51 18.47 -11.49
N GLY A 71 11.15 17.22 -11.19
CA GLY A 71 11.90 16.37 -10.26
C GLY A 71 11.58 16.58 -8.77
N GLN A 72 10.60 17.42 -8.42
CA GLN A 72 10.24 17.63 -7.02
C GLN A 72 9.63 16.35 -6.43
N ILE A 73 10.10 15.98 -5.27
CA ILE A 73 9.62 14.83 -4.50
C ILE A 73 8.36 15.23 -3.72
N SER A 74 7.27 14.51 -3.93
CA SER A 74 6.01 14.71 -3.21
C SER A 74 5.89 13.80 -1.97
N ASP A 75 4.91 14.08 -1.12
CA ASP A 75 4.60 13.21 0.03
C ASP A 75 4.16 11.81 -0.42
N THR A 76 3.52 11.69 -1.60
CA THR A 76 3.21 10.40 -2.20
C THR A 76 4.45 9.53 -2.41
N TYR A 77 5.57 10.11 -2.86
CA TYR A 77 6.83 9.39 -3.00
C TYR A 77 7.32 8.83 -1.67
N LYS A 78 7.24 9.63 -0.60
CA LYS A 78 7.70 9.23 0.73
C LYS A 78 6.91 8.03 1.26
N GLU A 79 5.59 8.07 1.13
CA GLU A 79 4.69 7.00 1.58
C GLU A 79 4.89 5.70 0.77
N ILE A 80 4.92 5.78 -0.56
CA ILE A 80 5.04 4.58 -1.40
C ILE A 80 6.47 4.02 -1.44
N LYS A 81 7.50 4.81 -1.08
CA LYS A 81 8.88 4.35 -1.01
C LYS A 81 9.04 3.20 -0.03
N LEU A 82 8.38 3.26 1.14
CA LEU A 82 8.45 2.21 2.14
C LEU A 82 7.91 0.89 1.58
N LEU A 83 6.77 0.95 0.90
CA LEU A 83 6.19 -0.21 0.25
C LEU A 83 7.06 -0.73 -0.91
N ALA A 84 7.70 0.17 -1.66
CA ALA A 84 8.61 -0.21 -2.75
C ALA A 84 9.86 -0.93 -2.23
N LEU A 85 10.40 -0.53 -1.08
CA LEU A 85 11.52 -1.20 -0.43
C LEU A 85 11.12 -2.62 0.01
N PHE A 86 9.95 -2.77 0.64
CA PHE A 86 9.39 -4.08 0.99
C PHE A 86 9.25 -4.97 -0.25
N VAL A 87 8.56 -4.49 -1.28
CA VAL A 87 8.32 -5.28 -2.50
C VAL A 87 9.62 -5.66 -3.21
N LYS A 88 10.63 -4.80 -3.16
CA LYS A 88 11.94 -5.10 -3.75
C LYS A 88 12.61 -6.32 -3.10
N ASP A 89 12.53 -6.42 -1.77
CA ASP A 89 13.29 -7.42 -1.02
C ASP A 89 12.46 -8.66 -0.64
N PHE A 90 11.12 -8.52 -0.56
CA PHE A 90 10.20 -9.58 -0.13
C PHE A 90 9.09 -9.88 -1.16
N GLY A 91 9.11 -9.20 -2.31
CA GLY A 91 8.04 -9.33 -3.30
C GLY A 91 7.99 -10.70 -3.98
N GLU A 92 9.13 -11.37 -4.16
CA GLU A 92 9.17 -12.73 -4.73
C GLU A 92 8.47 -13.74 -3.79
N ASP A 93 8.72 -13.61 -2.49
CA ASP A 93 8.08 -14.40 -1.45
C ASP A 93 6.57 -14.10 -1.40
N LEU A 94 6.19 -12.83 -1.34
CA LEU A 94 4.79 -12.43 -1.33
C LEU A 94 4.03 -12.90 -2.59
N ALA A 95 4.65 -12.87 -3.77
CA ALA A 95 3.97 -13.11 -5.04
C ALA A 95 3.40 -14.54 -5.17
N VAL A 96 4.02 -15.51 -4.52
CA VAL A 96 3.58 -16.92 -4.57
C VAL A 96 2.52 -17.26 -3.53
N LEU A 97 2.32 -16.39 -2.53
CA LEU A 97 1.34 -16.63 -1.49
C LEU A 97 -0.09 -16.35 -1.98
N PRO A 98 -1.04 -17.30 -1.83
CA PRO A 98 -2.45 -17.07 -2.09
C PRO A 98 -3.01 -15.93 -1.25
N ALA A 99 -4.04 -15.26 -1.77
CA ALA A 99 -4.76 -14.24 -1.04
C ALA A 99 -6.07 -14.78 -0.47
N GLU A 100 -6.35 -14.47 0.79
CA GLU A 100 -7.65 -14.64 1.45
C GLU A 100 -8.15 -13.26 1.90
N ILE A 101 -9.42 -12.94 1.63
CA ILE A 101 -10.02 -11.66 1.99
C ILE A 101 -11.14 -11.93 2.98
N ASP A 102 -11.11 -11.21 4.12
CA ASP A 102 -12.23 -11.27 5.07
C ASP A 102 -13.49 -10.65 4.44
N PRO A 103 -14.57 -11.43 4.28
CA PRO A 103 -15.80 -10.92 3.68
C PRO A 103 -16.53 -9.89 4.56
N VAL A 104 -16.20 -9.79 5.85
CA VAL A 104 -16.91 -8.92 6.80
C VAL A 104 -16.64 -7.44 6.50
N GLY A 105 -15.46 -7.05 6.10
CA GLY A 105 -15.08 -5.66 5.90
C GLY A 105 -15.32 -5.08 4.49
N VAL A 106 -16.10 -5.74 3.62
CA VAL A 106 -16.20 -5.33 2.20
C VAL A 106 -17.19 -4.19 1.92
N ASN A 107 -18.07 -3.84 2.87
CA ASN A 107 -19.00 -2.73 2.70
C ASN A 107 -18.27 -1.37 2.80
N PRO A 108 -18.23 -0.55 1.73
CA PRO A 108 -17.54 0.74 1.75
C PRO A 108 -18.21 1.80 2.64
N GLU A 109 -19.47 1.62 3.02
CA GLU A 109 -20.20 2.51 3.93
C GLU A 109 -20.01 2.15 5.41
N ASP A 110 -19.45 0.97 5.70
CA ASP A 110 -19.13 0.54 7.05
C ASP A 110 -17.83 1.24 7.52
N MET A 111 -17.97 2.06 8.56
CA MET A 111 -16.85 2.78 9.20
C MET A 111 -16.42 2.12 10.52
N HIS A 112 -17.06 1.03 10.92
CA HIS A 112 -16.88 0.38 12.21
C HIS A 112 -15.98 -0.85 12.13
N THR A 113 -16.03 -1.58 11.02
CA THR A 113 -15.31 -2.84 10.86
C THR A 113 -13.89 -2.64 10.34
N LEU A 114 -12.92 -3.20 11.06
CA LEU A 114 -11.54 -3.32 10.58
C LEU A 114 -11.49 -4.27 9.37
N ARG A 115 -10.88 -3.85 8.29
CA ARG A 115 -10.79 -4.62 7.05
C ARG A 115 -9.51 -5.42 7.05
N LEU A 116 -9.63 -6.74 6.84
CA LEU A 116 -8.52 -7.68 6.89
C LEU A 116 -8.39 -8.46 5.59
N SER A 117 -7.18 -8.87 5.29
CA SER A 117 -6.85 -9.89 4.31
C SER A 117 -5.52 -10.55 4.66
N TRP A 118 -5.28 -11.69 4.06
CA TRP A 118 -4.06 -12.47 4.28
C TRP A 118 -3.43 -12.85 2.95
N ARG A 119 -2.11 -12.89 2.95
CA ARG A 119 -1.31 -13.58 1.94
C ARG A 119 -0.54 -14.66 2.68
N HIS A 120 -0.84 -15.93 2.44
CA HIS A 120 -0.26 -17.00 3.22
C HIS A 120 -0.31 -18.36 2.47
N ASP A 121 0.57 -19.25 2.90
CA ASP A 121 0.48 -20.69 2.66
C ASP A 121 0.42 -21.44 4.00
N ASP A 122 0.73 -22.74 3.99
CA ASP A 122 0.76 -23.57 5.20
C ASP A 122 1.95 -23.28 6.12
N ASN A 123 2.96 -22.49 5.65
CA ASN A 123 4.23 -22.33 6.33
C ASN A 123 4.46 -20.92 6.89
N HIS A 124 3.98 -19.88 6.19
CA HIS A 124 4.20 -18.50 6.57
C HIS A 124 3.19 -17.56 5.91
N GLY A 125 3.19 -16.29 6.29
CA GLY A 125 2.32 -15.32 5.66
C GLY A 125 2.39 -13.92 6.23
N TYR A 126 1.45 -13.12 5.73
CA TYR A 126 1.24 -11.74 6.13
C TYR A 126 -0.24 -11.50 6.39
N VAL A 127 -0.57 -10.87 7.52
CA VAL A 127 -1.90 -10.31 7.78
C VAL A 127 -1.89 -8.84 7.39
N PHE A 128 -2.80 -8.46 6.50
CA PHE A 128 -3.00 -7.08 6.06
C PHE A 128 -4.20 -6.49 6.77
N PHE A 129 -4.09 -5.24 7.20
CA PHE A 129 -5.19 -4.50 7.82
C PHE A 129 -5.35 -3.13 7.19
N ASN A 130 -6.60 -2.67 7.14
CA ASN A 130 -6.93 -1.33 6.67
C ASN A 130 -8.04 -0.71 7.53
N ASN A 131 -7.66 0.29 8.32
CA ASN A 131 -8.55 1.15 9.10
C ASN A 131 -8.59 2.57 8.50
N TYR A 132 -8.54 2.67 7.17
CA TYR A 132 -8.53 3.93 6.44
C TYR A 132 -9.67 4.00 5.43
N GLN A 133 -10.43 5.08 5.48
CA GLN A 133 -11.42 5.44 4.47
C GLN A 133 -11.22 6.89 4.05
N ARG A 134 -11.06 7.11 2.74
CA ARG A 134 -10.87 8.44 2.19
C ARG A 134 -12.02 9.37 2.57
N LYS A 135 -11.69 10.55 3.14
CA LYS A 135 -12.62 11.60 3.57
C LYS A 135 -13.63 11.18 4.65
N ARG A 136 -13.44 10.05 5.29
CA ARG A 136 -14.26 9.58 6.41
C ARG A 136 -13.35 9.17 7.55
N ARG A 137 -13.87 9.23 8.76
CA ARG A 137 -13.19 8.72 9.95
C ARG A 137 -13.77 7.35 10.26
N MET A 138 -12.91 6.35 10.36
CA MET A 138 -13.25 5.03 10.88
C MET A 138 -13.13 5.00 12.39
N ASP A 139 -13.73 4.02 13.04
CA ASP A 139 -13.57 3.82 14.47
C ASP A 139 -12.11 3.47 14.82
N GLU A 140 -11.73 3.79 16.05
CA GLU A 140 -10.45 3.38 16.61
C GLU A 140 -10.58 1.99 17.22
N HIS A 141 -9.63 1.12 16.91
CA HIS A 141 -9.59 -0.24 17.44
C HIS A 141 -8.44 -0.35 18.44
N ASN A 142 -8.79 -0.40 19.74
CA ASN A 142 -7.81 -0.44 20.82
C ASN A 142 -7.73 -1.86 21.42
N SER A 143 -6.50 -2.29 21.73
CA SER A 143 -6.20 -3.60 22.32
C SER A 143 -6.80 -4.79 21.55
N VAL A 144 -6.87 -4.66 20.21
CA VAL A 144 -7.37 -5.75 19.36
C VAL A 144 -6.32 -6.83 19.16
N THR A 145 -6.78 -8.02 18.83
CA THR A 145 -5.95 -9.14 18.38
C THR A 145 -6.24 -9.40 16.91
N LEU A 146 -5.19 -9.44 16.09
CA LEU A 146 -5.24 -9.99 14.74
C LEU A 146 -4.69 -11.40 14.75
N GLU A 147 -5.19 -12.24 13.84
CA GLU A 147 -4.75 -13.63 13.71
C GLU A 147 -4.09 -13.83 12.35
N GLY A 148 -2.89 -14.40 12.35
CA GLY A 148 -2.25 -14.95 11.15
C GLY A 148 -2.78 -16.34 10.86
N ARG A 149 -3.02 -16.67 9.60
CA ARG A 149 -3.48 -17.98 9.16
C ARG A 149 -2.30 -18.96 9.11
N TYR A 150 -2.36 -20.00 9.92
CA TYR A 150 -1.36 -21.06 9.97
C TYR A 150 -2.02 -22.41 10.22
N LYS A 151 -1.50 -23.48 9.61
CA LYS A 151 -2.14 -24.80 9.61
C LYS A 151 -2.30 -25.45 10.98
N GLU A 152 -1.35 -25.21 11.89
CA GLU A 152 -1.34 -25.86 13.20
C GLU A 152 -2.17 -25.07 14.22
N ALA A 153 -1.93 -23.77 14.32
CA ALA A 153 -2.65 -22.87 15.19
C ALA A 153 -2.53 -21.41 14.68
N PRO A 154 -3.52 -20.56 14.90
CA PRO A 154 -3.41 -19.15 14.55
C PRO A 154 -2.21 -18.49 15.27
N VAL A 155 -1.50 -17.63 14.56
CA VAL A 155 -0.48 -16.76 15.16
C VAL A 155 -1.14 -15.46 15.59
N GLU A 156 -1.08 -15.14 16.87
CA GLU A 156 -1.75 -13.97 17.41
C GLU A 156 -0.84 -12.75 17.46
N PHE A 157 -1.38 -11.62 17.01
CA PHE A 157 -0.83 -10.27 17.16
C PHE A 157 -1.69 -9.52 18.18
N THR A 158 -1.31 -9.54 19.43
CA THR A 158 -2.12 -9.07 20.53
C THR A 158 -1.84 -7.62 20.93
N LYS A 159 -2.82 -6.97 21.59
CA LYS A 159 -2.72 -5.62 22.15
C LYS A 159 -2.35 -4.56 21.11
N LEU A 160 -2.93 -4.67 19.94
CA LEU A 160 -2.72 -3.69 18.87
C LEU A 160 -3.66 -2.51 19.05
N ASP A 161 -3.10 -1.31 18.95
CA ASP A 161 -3.88 -0.09 18.84
C ASP A 161 -3.84 0.37 17.38
N LEU A 162 -4.97 0.29 16.71
CA LEU A 162 -5.13 0.64 15.30
C LEU A 162 -6.03 1.87 15.17
N PRO A 163 -5.45 3.08 15.23
CA PRO A 163 -6.22 4.31 15.15
C PRO A 163 -6.87 4.48 13.78
N SER A 164 -7.89 5.34 13.72
CA SER A 164 -8.47 5.78 12.45
C SER A 164 -7.39 6.33 11.52
N GLY A 165 -7.35 5.83 10.30
CA GLY A 165 -6.35 6.22 9.31
C GLY A 165 -5.09 5.36 9.28
N SER A 166 -5.04 4.27 10.07
CA SER A 166 -3.96 3.27 10.01
C SER A 166 -4.22 2.22 8.92
N TYR A 167 -3.15 1.71 8.36
CA TYR A 167 -3.12 0.59 7.42
C TYR A 167 -1.72 0.00 7.39
N GLY A 168 -1.60 -1.27 7.08
CA GLY A 168 -0.31 -1.95 7.06
C GLY A 168 -0.46 -3.45 6.96
N PHE A 169 0.62 -4.15 7.29
CA PHE A 169 0.65 -5.60 7.34
C PHE A 169 1.76 -6.08 8.27
N PHE A 170 1.57 -7.25 8.85
CA PHE A 170 2.49 -7.90 9.77
C PHE A 170 2.84 -9.28 9.27
N PRO A 171 4.14 -9.68 9.32
CA PRO A 171 4.60 -11.01 8.95
C PRO A 171 4.42 -12.00 10.09
N TYR A 172 4.24 -13.27 9.75
CA TYR A 172 4.30 -14.39 10.68
C TYR A 172 4.99 -15.59 10.04
N HIS A 173 5.67 -16.37 10.86
CA HIS A 173 6.57 -17.45 10.45
C HIS A 173 7.55 -17.02 9.36
N PHE A 174 8.02 -15.78 9.48
CA PHE A 174 8.92 -15.18 8.53
C PHE A 174 10.33 -15.76 8.70
N ARG A 175 10.92 -16.25 7.62
CA ARG A 175 12.22 -16.89 7.63
C ARG A 175 13.27 -16.07 6.89
N GLU A 176 14.46 -16.01 7.50
CA GLU A 176 15.67 -15.46 6.87
C GLU A 176 16.86 -16.36 7.23
N GLY A 177 17.39 -17.09 6.24
CA GLY A 177 18.37 -18.13 6.47
C GLY A 177 17.84 -19.21 7.42
N ASP A 178 18.61 -19.51 8.49
CA ASP A 178 18.25 -20.49 9.52
C ASP A 178 17.40 -19.89 10.67
N SER A 179 17.09 -18.60 10.59
CA SER A 179 16.32 -17.89 11.62
C SER A 179 14.86 -17.80 11.24
N GLU A 180 13.97 -17.97 12.21
CA GLU A 180 12.53 -17.80 12.07
C GLU A 180 12.02 -16.76 13.07
N LEU A 181 11.29 -15.78 12.55
CA LEU A 181 10.51 -14.82 13.33
C LEU A 181 9.05 -15.29 13.35
N ILE A 182 8.57 -15.70 14.51
CA ILE A 182 7.20 -16.23 14.66
C ILE A 182 6.17 -15.17 14.31
N SER A 183 6.32 -13.95 14.83
CA SER A 183 5.48 -12.80 14.46
C SER A 183 6.15 -11.48 14.82
N ALA A 184 5.77 -10.40 14.14
CA ALA A 184 6.16 -9.04 14.50
C ALA A 184 4.99 -8.08 14.32
N ASN A 185 4.74 -7.24 15.33
CA ASN A 185 3.79 -6.11 15.24
C ASN A 185 4.44 -4.93 14.50
N ALA A 186 5.14 -5.22 13.42
CA ALA A 186 5.84 -4.25 12.60
C ALA A 186 5.86 -4.73 11.14
N THR A 187 5.86 -3.79 10.21
CA THR A 187 5.95 -4.09 8.78
C THR A 187 7.42 -4.23 8.38
N PRO A 188 7.82 -5.35 7.74
CA PRO A 188 9.17 -5.49 7.22
C PRO A 188 9.41 -4.46 6.11
N LEU A 189 10.58 -3.80 6.17
CA LEU A 189 10.93 -2.72 5.26
C LEU A 189 11.90 -3.17 4.18
N CYS A 190 13.05 -3.71 4.57
CA CYS A 190 14.10 -4.14 3.64
C CYS A 190 15.10 -5.10 4.28
N ARG A 191 15.97 -5.67 3.44
CA ARG A 191 17.15 -6.44 3.85
C ARG A 191 18.41 -5.61 3.65
N LEU A 192 19.24 -5.55 4.66
CA LEU A 192 20.60 -5.02 4.56
C LEU A 192 21.58 -6.19 4.62
N ARG A 193 22.55 -6.19 3.71
CA ARG A 193 23.59 -7.23 3.65
C ARG A 193 24.93 -6.64 4.07
N GLY A 194 25.51 -7.22 5.13
CA GLY A 194 26.86 -6.91 5.56
C GLY A 194 27.92 -7.53 4.64
N GLU A 195 29.14 -6.99 4.68
CA GLU A 195 30.29 -7.52 3.93
C GLU A 195 30.68 -8.93 4.40
N ASP A 196 30.40 -9.27 5.64
CA ASP A 196 30.61 -10.58 6.27
C ASP A 196 29.52 -11.62 5.91
N GLY A 197 28.55 -11.25 5.08
CA GLY A 197 27.41 -12.10 4.72
C GLY A 197 26.22 -12.02 5.69
N THR A 198 26.33 -11.26 6.78
CA THR A 198 25.22 -11.03 7.71
C THR A 198 24.04 -10.39 6.99
N ILE A 199 22.81 -10.88 7.26
CA ILE A 199 21.57 -10.27 6.79
C ILE A 199 20.85 -9.65 7.99
N CYS A 200 20.56 -8.36 7.86
CA CYS A 200 19.75 -7.63 8.81
C CYS A 200 18.41 -7.28 8.18
N VAL A 201 17.31 -7.78 8.72
CA VAL A 201 15.94 -7.40 8.31
C VAL A 201 15.53 -6.18 9.12
N VAL A 202 15.13 -5.13 8.42
CA VAL A 202 14.69 -3.87 9.00
C VAL A 202 13.15 -3.84 9.01
N PHE A 203 12.57 -3.41 10.13
CA PHE A 203 11.13 -3.25 10.35
C PHE A 203 10.77 -1.79 10.61
#